data_972a789863af465a17022728a161ed3c
#
_entry.id   972a789863af465a17022728a161ed3c
#
_cell.length_a   1.000
_cell.length_b   1.000
_cell.length_c   1.000
_cell.angle_alpha   90.00
_cell.angle_beta   90.00
_cell.angle_gamma   90.00
#
_symmetry.space_group_name_H-M   'P 1'
#
loop_
_entity.id
_entity.type
_entity.pdbx_description
1 polymer ?
#
loop_
_entity_poly.entity_id
_entity_poly.type
_entity_poly.pdbx_seq_one_letter_code
_entity_poly.pdbx_strand_id
1 'polypeptide(L)'
;MNLKKKNNDIVLEEVWCENGAGSTLPLLKYPLLEQTGIVEHCFTTRIGGVSKGIYESLNLSFTRGDEDAAVRENFRRLAGAMETDVSKFVFTDQTHTTNVRRVTAEDAGKGIVKERDYTDIDGLITNEPGLVLSTFYADCVPLYFVDPVHRAIGMSLSLIHIS
;
A
#
# COMPACT_ATOMS: atom_id res chain seq x y z
N MET A 1 5.86 -0.83 17.29
CA MET A 1 7.31 -0.98 16.97
C MET A 1 7.84 0.31 16.40
N ASN A 2 8.96 0.83 16.87
CA ASN A 2 9.54 2.07 16.34
C ASN A 2 10.96 1.81 15.86
N LEU A 3 11.22 2.06 14.60
CA LEU A 3 12.56 2.03 14.03
C LEU A 3 13.18 3.42 14.10
N LYS A 4 14.39 3.50 14.61
CA LYS A 4 15.12 4.76 14.82
C LYS A 4 16.40 4.81 14.01
N LYS A 5 16.77 6.00 13.56
CA LYS A 5 18.12 6.28 13.04
C LYS A 5 19.16 6.23 14.16
N LYS A 6 20.43 6.25 13.77
CA LYS A 6 21.56 6.27 14.68
C LYS A 6 21.56 7.45 15.66
N ASN A 7 20.92 8.57 15.28
CA ASN A 7 20.70 9.77 16.09
C ASN A 7 19.40 9.75 16.92
N ASN A 8 18.74 8.62 17.03
CA ASN A 8 17.43 8.41 17.71
C ASN A 8 16.20 9.02 17.05
N ASP A 9 16.29 9.61 15.86
CA ASP A 9 15.11 10.04 15.11
C ASP A 9 14.24 8.83 14.74
N ILE A 10 12.94 8.94 14.93
CA ILE A 10 11.98 7.91 14.51
C ILE A 10 11.85 7.98 12.99
N VAL A 11 12.13 6.86 12.33
CA VAL A 11 12.01 6.72 10.87
C VAL A 11 10.70 6.07 10.49
N LEU A 12 10.24 5.13 11.31
CA LEU A 12 9.04 4.34 11.09
C LEU A 12 8.37 4.11 12.43
N GLU A 13 7.09 4.39 12.51
CA GLU A 13 6.27 4.17 13.70
C GLU A 13 5.07 3.28 13.41
N GLU A 14 4.61 2.59 14.44
CA GLU A 14 3.41 1.77 14.40
C GLU A 14 2.24 2.59 14.93
N VAL A 15 1.20 2.72 14.13
CA VAL A 15 -0.04 3.44 14.47
C VAL A 15 -1.21 2.46 14.39
N TRP A 16 -2.01 2.38 15.44
CA TRP A 16 -3.21 1.55 15.47
C TRP A 16 -4.41 2.34 14.96
N CYS A 17 -4.95 1.91 13.83
CA CYS A 17 -6.05 2.59 13.14
C CYS A 17 -7.35 1.77 13.25
N GLU A 18 -8.46 2.44 13.48
CA GLU A 18 -9.79 1.82 13.43
C GLU A 18 -10.13 1.46 11.98
N ASN A 19 -10.66 0.26 11.78
CA ASN A 19 -10.92 -0.27 10.43
C ASN A 19 -12.38 -0.16 9.98
N GLY A 20 -13.18 0.66 10.67
CA GLY A 20 -14.59 0.83 10.35
C GLY A 20 -15.50 -0.39 10.63
N ALA A 21 -14.92 -1.51 11.10
CA ALA A 21 -15.63 -2.73 11.47
C ALA A 21 -15.61 -3.02 12.97
N GLY A 22 -15.28 -2.01 13.79
CA GLY A 22 -15.22 -2.11 15.23
C GLY A 22 -13.96 -2.83 15.76
N SER A 23 -12.92 -2.94 14.96
CA SER A 23 -11.60 -3.43 15.36
C SER A 23 -10.49 -2.53 14.82
N THR A 24 -9.29 -2.71 15.31
CA THR A 24 -8.12 -1.94 14.89
C THR A 24 -7.12 -2.82 14.16
N LEU A 25 -6.29 -2.22 13.33
CA LEU A 25 -5.13 -2.86 12.75
C LEU A 25 -3.89 -1.95 12.80
N PRO A 26 -2.69 -2.51 13.00
CA PRO A 26 -1.47 -1.73 13.04
C PRO A 26 -0.97 -1.43 11.64
N LEU A 27 -0.76 -0.15 11.36
CA LEU A 27 -0.12 0.36 10.16
C LEU A 27 1.23 0.95 10.52
N LEU A 28 2.22 0.77 9.65
CA LEU A 28 3.51 1.41 9.80
C LEU A 28 3.51 2.69 8.96
N LYS A 29 3.90 3.80 9.58
CA LYS A 29 3.92 5.12 8.96
C LYS A 29 5.30 5.76 9.05
N TYR A 30 5.64 6.56 8.06
CA TYR A 30 6.87 7.34 8.01
C TYR A 30 6.57 8.79 8.39
N PRO A 31 7.00 9.29 9.56
CA PRO A 31 6.73 10.65 10.00
C PRO A 31 7.15 11.73 9.00
N LEU A 32 8.20 11.45 8.22
CA LEU A 32 8.66 12.35 7.18
C LEU A 32 7.63 12.56 6.05
N LEU A 33 6.88 11.53 5.70
CA LEU A 33 5.82 11.63 4.69
C LEU A 33 4.60 12.35 5.26
N GLU A 34 4.23 12.11 6.50
CA GLU A 34 3.13 12.79 7.18
C GLU A 34 3.36 14.30 7.29
N GLN A 35 4.61 14.73 7.54
CA GLN A 35 4.99 16.14 7.61
C GLN A 35 4.73 16.90 6.29
N THR A 36 4.59 16.22 5.17
CA THR A 36 4.27 16.87 3.89
C THR A 36 2.84 17.42 3.87
N GLY A 37 1.92 16.85 4.64
CA GLY A 37 0.52 17.25 4.73
C GLY A 37 -0.32 17.04 3.47
N ILE A 38 0.21 16.34 2.47
CA ILE A 38 -0.46 16.11 1.17
C ILE A 38 -0.70 14.64 0.83
N VAL A 39 -0.22 13.72 1.65
CA VAL A 39 -0.31 12.28 1.39
C VAL A 39 -0.70 11.52 2.66
N GLU A 40 -1.66 10.62 2.51
CA GLU A 40 -1.84 9.50 3.43
C GLU A 40 -1.05 8.30 2.91
N HIS A 41 -0.41 7.58 3.80
CA HIS A 41 0.39 6.42 3.45
C HIS A 41 0.42 5.40 4.56
N CYS A 42 0.70 4.17 4.21
CA CYS A 42 0.99 3.12 5.19
C CYS A 42 1.82 2.00 4.58
N PHE A 43 2.49 1.26 5.44
CA PHE A 43 2.95 -0.09 5.16
C PHE A 43 2.18 -1.04 6.09
N THR A 44 1.55 -2.07 5.53
CA THR A 44 0.74 -3.00 6.31
C THR A 44 1.60 -3.98 7.10
N THR A 45 1.04 -4.48 8.21
CA THR A 45 1.57 -5.66 8.89
C THR A 45 0.71 -6.87 8.54
N ARG A 46 1.02 -8.04 9.08
CA ARG A 46 0.15 -9.21 8.90
C ARG A 46 -0.99 -9.32 9.93
N ILE A 47 -1.16 -8.32 10.80
CA ILE A 47 -2.11 -8.34 11.92
C ILE A 47 -3.39 -7.58 11.56
N GLY A 48 -4.55 -8.03 12.07
CA GLY A 48 -5.83 -7.30 11.98
C GLY A 48 -6.77 -7.79 10.89
N GLY A 49 -6.40 -8.84 10.15
CA GLY A 49 -7.24 -9.46 9.13
C GLY A 49 -8.12 -10.61 9.64
N VAL A 50 -8.74 -11.32 8.69
CA VAL A 50 -9.64 -12.45 8.93
C VAL A 50 -9.12 -13.78 8.37
N SER A 51 -8.04 -13.75 7.60
CA SER A 51 -7.43 -14.96 7.05
C SER A 51 -6.94 -15.89 8.15
N LYS A 52 -6.91 -17.20 7.89
CA LYS A 52 -6.61 -18.24 8.87
C LYS A 52 -5.42 -19.09 8.45
N GLY A 53 -4.91 -19.87 9.39
CA GLY A 53 -3.82 -20.82 9.15
C GLY A 53 -2.53 -20.12 8.72
N ILE A 54 -1.93 -20.55 7.62
CA ILE A 54 -0.68 -19.98 7.12
C ILE A 54 -0.81 -18.55 6.64
N TYR A 55 -2.04 -18.09 6.35
CA TYR A 55 -2.34 -16.73 5.88
C TYR A 55 -2.70 -15.76 7.01
N GLU A 56 -2.69 -16.24 8.25
CA GLU A 56 -3.12 -15.42 9.41
C GLU A 56 -2.25 -14.16 9.58
N SER A 57 -2.88 -13.01 9.62
CA SER A 57 -4.32 -12.75 9.51
C SER A 57 -4.68 -11.75 8.39
N LEU A 58 -3.80 -10.80 8.02
CA LEU A 58 -4.04 -9.76 7.03
C LEU A 58 -3.37 -10.12 5.70
N ASN A 59 -3.75 -11.25 5.11
CA ASN A 59 -3.31 -11.58 3.75
C ASN A 59 -4.05 -10.70 2.74
N LEU A 60 -3.28 -10.04 1.87
CA LEU A 60 -3.78 -9.12 0.84
C LEU A 60 -3.51 -9.67 -0.58
N SER A 61 -3.20 -10.96 -0.72
CA SER A 61 -2.91 -11.59 -2.00
C SER A 61 -3.98 -12.57 -2.42
N PHE A 62 -4.57 -12.36 -3.59
CA PHE A 62 -5.51 -13.31 -4.23
C PHE A 62 -4.83 -14.53 -4.87
N THR A 63 -3.49 -14.49 -5.06
CA THR A 63 -2.78 -15.52 -5.82
C THR A 63 -2.02 -16.53 -4.97
N ARG A 64 -2.17 -16.48 -3.65
CA ARG A 64 -1.45 -17.36 -2.71
C ARG A 64 -2.26 -18.56 -2.22
N GLY A 65 -3.54 -18.67 -2.64
CA GLY A 65 -4.40 -19.81 -2.29
C GLY A 65 -5.24 -19.61 -1.03
N ASP A 66 -5.37 -18.40 -0.54
CA ASP A 66 -6.35 -18.04 0.50
C ASP A 66 -7.76 -17.90 -0.09
N GLU A 67 -8.77 -17.87 0.76
CA GLU A 67 -10.15 -17.64 0.32
C GLU A 67 -10.34 -16.20 -0.15
N ASP A 68 -10.85 -16.01 -1.37
CA ASP A 68 -11.11 -14.68 -1.95
C ASP A 68 -11.95 -13.79 -1.03
N ALA A 69 -12.95 -14.36 -0.34
CA ALA A 69 -13.79 -13.64 0.59
C ALA A 69 -12.98 -13.06 1.77
N ALA A 70 -12.03 -13.82 2.29
CA ALA A 70 -11.15 -13.36 3.37
C ALA A 70 -10.22 -12.24 2.89
N VAL A 71 -9.62 -12.39 1.70
CA VAL A 71 -8.76 -11.37 1.11
C VAL A 71 -9.52 -10.07 0.86
N ARG A 72 -10.75 -10.15 0.32
CA ARG A 72 -11.62 -8.97 0.12
C ARG A 72 -11.97 -8.28 1.43
N GLU A 73 -12.28 -9.03 2.47
CA GLU A 73 -12.54 -8.47 3.80
C GLU A 73 -11.30 -7.80 4.38
N ASN A 74 -10.12 -8.38 4.17
CA ASN A 74 -8.85 -7.77 4.59
C ASN A 74 -8.62 -6.42 3.89
N PHE A 75 -8.88 -6.33 2.59
CA PHE A 75 -8.81 -5.05 1.87
C PHE A 75 -9.85 -4.04 2.36
N ARG A 76 -11.07 -4.49 2.68
CA ARG A 76 -12.09 -3.61 3.24
C ARG A 76 -11.66 -3.03 4.59
N ARG A 77 -11.04 -3.84 5.44
CA ARG A 77 -10.48 -3.40 6.74
C ARG A 77 -9.33 -2.42 6.55
N LEU A 78 -8.42 -2.69 5.61
CA LEU A 78 -7.34 -1.78 5.29
C LEU A 78 -7.87 -0.44 4.77
N ALA A 79 -8.82 -0.46 3.87
CA ALA A 79 -9.46 0.74 3.34
C ALA A 79 -10.13 1.57 4.47
N GLY A 80 -10.85 0.91 5.37
CA GLY A 80 -11.44 1.56 6.53
C GLY A 80 -10.40 2.21 7.45
N ALA A 81 -9.27 1.54 7.68
CA ALA A 81 -8.19 2.08 8.50
C ALA A 81 -7.45 3.26 7.83
N MET A 82 -7.54 3.38 6.51
CA MET A 82 -7.04 4.51 5.73
C MET A 82 -8.14 5.56 5.44
N GLU A 83 -9.31 5.44 6.05
CA GLU A 83 -10.47 6.32 5.85
C GLU A 83 -10.85 6.50 4.36
N THR A 84 -10.76 5.40 3.60
CA THR A 84 -11.02 5.37 2.15
C THR A 84 -11.88 4.17 1.76
N ASP A 85 -12.08 3.97 0.47
CA ASP A 85 -12.84 2.85 -0.11
C ASP A 85 -11.95 2.00 -1.01
N VAL A 86 -12.23 0.68 -1.04
CA VAL A 86 -11.49 -0.30 -1.84
C VAL A 86 -11.48 0.06 -3.33
N SER A 87 -12.52 0.73 -3.83
CA SER A 87 -12.61 1.18 -5.21
C SER A 87 -11.60 2.28 -5.59
N LYS A 88 -10.90 2.87 -4.62
CA LYS A 88 -9.86 3.87 -4.83
C LYS A 88 -8.46 3.27 -5.05
N PHE A 89 -8.30 1.99 -4.75
CA PHE A 89 -7.01 1.33 -4.90
C PHE A 89 -6.67 1.08 -6.38
N VAL A 90 -5.40 1.28 -6.71
CA VAL A 90 -4.83 0.97 -8.04
C VAL A 90 -3.56 0.16 -7.79
N PHE A 91 -3.48 -1.03 -8.39
CA PHE A 91 -2.37 -1.95 -8.16
C PHE A 91 -1.40 -1.98 -9.34
N THR A 92 -0.12 -2.10 -9.02
CA THR A 92 0.91 -2.49 -9.97
C THR A 92 0.68 -3.91 -10.52
N ASP A 93 1.34 -4.23 -11.61
CA ASP A 93 1.54 -5.61 -12.10
C ASP A 93 3.03 -5.89 -12.09
N GLN A 94 3.54 -6.25 -10.92
CA GLN A 94 4.97 -6.30 -10.62
C GLN A 94 5.64 -7.51 -11.26
N THR A 95 6.54 -7.25 -12.17
CA THR A 95 7.35 -8.24 -12.88
C THR A 95 8.86 -7.95 -12.81
N HIS A 96 9.23 -6.99 -11.95
CA HIS A 96 10.60 -6.55 -11.71
C HIS A 96 11.22 -5.83 -12.91
N THR A 97 10.44 -4.95 -13.53
CA THR A 97 10.88 -4.04 -14.59
C THR A 97 11.14 -2.63 -14.06
N THR A 98 11.43 -1.69 -14.94
CA THR A 98 11.56 -0.27 -14.62
C THR A 98 10.38 0.56 -15.10
N ASN A 99 9.30 -0.09 -15.51
CA ASN A 99 8.14 0.58 -16.08
C ASN A 99 7.32 1.28 -15.00
N VAL A 100 7.06 2.56 -15.22
CA VAL A 100 6.23 3.41 -14.36
C VAL A 100 5.03 3.90 -15.15
N ARG A 101 3.83 3.72 -14.59
CA ARG A 101 2.58 4.17 -15.19
C ARG A 101 2.02 5.37 -14.43
N ARG A 102 1.63 6.42 -15.17
CA ARG A 102 0.76 7.45 -14.62
C ARG A 102 -0.67 6.94 -14.61
N VAL A 103 -1.31 7.02 -13.43
CA VAL A 103 -2.70 6.59 -13.21
C VAL A 103 -3.60 7.78 -12.91
N THR A 104 -4.87 7.65 -13.29
CA THR A 104 -5.91 8.67 -13.16
C THR A 104 -7.14 8.09 -12.46
N ALA A 105 -8.17 8.88 -12.25
CA ALA A 105 -9.44 8.41 -11.68
C ALA A 105 -10.08 7.25 -12.47
N GLU A 106 -9.79 7.11 -13.77
CA GLU A 106 -10.25 5.99 -14.59
C GLU A 106 -9.63 4.66 -14.19
N ASP A 107 -8.43 4.70 -13.60
CA ASP A 107 -7.72 3.51 -13.13
C ASP A 107 -8.19 3.04 -11.75
N ALA A 108 -9.00 3.84 -11.06
CA ALA A 108 -9.50 3.51 -9.72
C ALA A 108 -10.19 2.14 -9.68
N GLY A 109 -9.79 1.29 -8.75
CA GLY A 109 -10.29 -0.07 -8.56
C GLY A 109 -9.57 -1.16 -9.38
N LYS A 110 -8.64 -0.80 -10.29
CA LYS A 110 -7.91 -1.78 -11.11
C LYS A 110 -6.98 -2.65 -10.26
N GLY A 111 -7.17 -3.95 -10.38
CA GLY A 111 -6.46 -4.99 -9.65
C GLY A 111 -7.18 -5.52 -8.41
N ILE A 112 -8.35 -4.96 -8.05
CA ILE A 112 -9.16 -5.46 -6.93
C ILE A 112 -10.66 -5.48 -7.23
N VAL A 113 -11.22 -4.37 -7.73
CA VAL A 113 -12.65 -4.22 -8.07
C VAL A 113 -12.86 -4.42 -9.56
N LYS A 114 -11.88 -4.01 -10.36
CA LYS A 114 -11.84 -4.14 -11.81
C LYS A 114 -10.60 -4.93 -12.21
N GLU A 115 -10.65 -5.59 -13.34
CA GLU A 115 -9.47 -6.16 -13.97
C GLU A 115 -8.49 -5.05 -14.40
N ARG A 116 -7.20 -5.37 -14.35
CA ARG A 116 -6.17 -4.50 -14.93
C ARG A 116 -6.16 -4.67 -16.44
N ASP A 117 -5.97 -3.58 -17.14
CA ASP A 117 -5.77 -3.51 -18.59
C ASP A 117 -4.32 -3.20 -18.99
N TYR A 118 -3.40 -3.40 -18.03
CA TYR A 118 -1.96 -3.22 -18.21
C TYR A 118 -1.18 -4.34 -17.52
N THR A 119 0.03 -4.59 -18.01
CA THR A 119 1.00 -5.55 -17.51
C THR A 119 2.37 -4.90 -17.35
N ASP A 120 3.28 -5.58 -16.66
CA ASP A 120 4.69 -5.18 -16.53
C ASP A 120 4.89 -3.76 -15.97
N ILE A 121 4.11 -3.40 -14.96
CA ILE A 121 4.18 -2.09 -14.30
C ILE A 121 4.62 -2.27 -12.85
N ASP A 122 5.81 -1.80 -12.52
CA ASP A 122 6.43 -1.88 -11.20
C ASP A 122 6.41 -0.55 -10.42
N GLY A 123 5.95 0.53 -11.06
CA GLY A 123 5.74 1.81 -10.41
C GLY A 123 4.47 2.50 -10.87
N LEU A 124 3.84 3.23 -9.97
CA LEU A 124 2.67 4.07 -10.23
C LEU A 124 2.95 5.49 -9.79
N ILE A 125 2.48 6.46 -10.57
CA ILE A 125 2.51 7.88 -10.22
C ILE A 125 1.15 8.52 -10.49
N THR A 126 0.77 9.51 -9.67
CA THR A 126 -0.43 10.31 -9.89
C THR A 126 -0.31 11.69 -9.26
N ASN A 127 -1.04 12.65 -9.82
CA ASN A 127 -1.32 13.94 -9.18
C ASN A 127 -2.84 14.16 -8.97
N GLU A 128 -3.61 13.08 -9.09
CA GLU A 128 -5.05 13.12 -8.82
C GLU A 128 -5.33 12.71 -7.38
N PRO A 129 -6.02 13.55 -6.59
CA PRO A 129 -6.35 13.21 -5.21
C PRO A 129 -7.36 12.08 -5.12
N GLY A 130 -7.31 11.34 -4.01
CA GLY A 130 -8.26 10.28 -3.69
C GLY A 130 -7.96 8.93 -4.34
N LEU A 131 -6.83 8.77 -5.04
CA LEU A 131 -6.33 7.46 -5.47
C LEU A 131 -5.39 6.88 -4.43
N VAL A 132 -5.45 5.55 -4.25
CA VAL A 132 -4.55 4.79 -3.38
C VAL A 132 -3.63 3.93 -4.26
N LEU A 133 -2.39 4.35 -4.42
CA LEU A 133 -1.39 3.56 -5.13
C LEU A 133 -0.97 2.37 -4.26
N SER A 134 -0.96 1.17 -4.82
CA SER A 134 -0.72 -0.06 -4.06
C SER A 134 0.28 -0.98 -4.74
N THR A 135 1.23 -1.45 -3.95
CA THR A 135 2.31 -2.34 -4.36
C THR A 135 2.52 -3.42 -3.31
N PHE A 136 3.07 -4.56 -3.72
CA PHE A 136 3.34 -5.70 -2.84
C PHE A 136 4.84 -5.94 -2.71
N TYR A 137 5.28 -6.35 -1.54
CA TYR A 137 6.69 -6.59 -1.25
C TYR A 137 6.87 -7.91 -0.48
N ALA A 138 7.91 -8.63 -0.83
CA ALA A 138 8.46 -9.71 -0.01
C ALA A 138 9.89 -9.34 0.40
N ASP A 139 10.80 -9.26 -0.57
CA ASP A 139 12.23 -8.98 -0.35
C ASP A 139 12.65 -7.63 -0.92
N CYS A 140 11.83 -7.03 -1.80
CA CYS A 140 12.12 -5.74 -2.41
C CYS A 140 11.88 -4.58 -1.45
N VAL A 141 12.56 -3.46 -1.68
CA VAL A 141 12.38 -2.24 -0.88
C VAL A 141 11.30 -1.36 -1.49
N PRO A 142 10.29 -0.95 -0.69
CA PRO A 142 9.31 0.04 -1.13
C PRO A 142 9.95 1.41 -1.31
N LEU A 143 9.64 2.07 -2.41
CA LEU A 143 10.00 3.45 -2.67
C LEU A 143 8.74 4.31 -2.69
N TYR A 144 8.71 5.31 -1.83
CA TYR A 144 7.65 6.32 -1.76
C TYR A 144 8.20 7.65 -2.27
N PHE A 145 7.49 8.26 -3.19
CA PHE A 145 7.83 9.56 -3.76
C PHE A 145 6.71 10.54 -3.49
N VAL A 146 7.07 11.73 -3.01
CA VAL A 146 6.12 12.82 -2.78
C VAL A 146 6.72 14.11 -3.32
N ASP A 147 6.00 14.75 -4.22
CA ASP A 147 6.31 16.07 -4.76
C ASP A 147 5.28 17.10 -4.25
N PRO A 148 5.63 17.88 -3.21
CA PRO A 148 4.71 18.88 -2.67
C PRO A 148 4.42 20.03 -3.62
N VAL A 149 5.32 20.32 -4.57
CA VAL A 149 5.16 21.44 -5.50
C VAL A 149 4.11 21.12 -6.56
N HIS A 150 4.20 19.93 -7.17
CA HIS A 150 3.25 19.48 -8.17
C HIS A 150 2.07 18.69 -7.58
N ARG A 151 2.05 18.51 -6.26
CA ARG A 151 1.06 17.71 -5.52
C ARG A 151 0.91 16.32 -6.12
N ALA A 152 2.04 15.67 -6.36
CA ALA A 152 2.12 14.35 -6.98
C ALA A 152 2.72 13.34 -6.02
N ILE A 153 2.28 12.10 -6.16
CA ILE A 153 2.79 10.96 -5.40
C ILE A 153 3.20 9.84 -6.35
N GLY A 154 4.12 9.01 -5.87
CA GLY A 154 4.53 7.82 -6.59
C GLY A 154 4.90 6.69 -5.65
N MET A 155 4.72 5.47 -6.12
CA MET A 155 5.21 4.26 -5.48
C MET A 155 5.91 3.38 -6.50
N SER A 156 7.00 2.77 -6.10
CA SER A 156 7.71 1.78 -6.90
C SER A 156 8.43 0.78 -6.00
N LEU A 157 9.00 -0.23 -6.60
CA LEU A 157 9.91 -1.14 -5.91
C LEU A 157 11.34 -0.90 -6.35
N SER A 158 12.27 -1.09 -5.43
CA SER A 158 13.69 -1.18 -5.75
C SER A 158 14.16 -2.60 -5.57
N LEU A 159 14.70 -3.16 -6.63
CA LEU A 159 15.53 -4.35 -6.53
C LEU A 159 16.85 -3.93 -5.92
N ILE A 160 17.18 -4.44 -4.75
CA ILE A 160 18.51 -4.24 -4.18
C ILE A 160 19.46 -5.15 -4.97
N HIS A 161 19.98 -4.64 -6.07
CA HIS A 161 21.20 -5.18 -6.64
C HIS A 161 22.35 -4.57 -5.87
N ILE A 162 22.77 -5.23 -4.81
CA ILE A 162 24.08 -4.98 -4.23
C ILE A 162 25.06 -5.68 -5.17
N SER A 163 25.58 -4.94 -6.12
CA SER A 163 26.76 -5.33 -6.89
C SER A 163 28.02 -4.95 -6.13
#